data_8357cd9a861b6bca5d830611bb7b2187
#
_entry.id   8357cd9a861b6bca5d830611bb7b2187
#
_cell.length_a   1.000
_cell.length_b   1.000
_cell.length_c   1.000
_cell.angle_alpha   90.00
_cell.angle_beta   90.00
_cell.angle_gamma   90.00
#
_symmetry.space_group_name_H-M   'P 1'
#
loop_
_entity.id
_entity.type
_entity.pdbx_description
1 polymer ?
#
loop_
_entity_poly.entity_id
_entity_poly.type
_entity_poly.pdbx_seq_one_letter_code
_entity_poly.pdbx_strand_id
1 'polypeptide(L)'
;MPWMCDTNVLVDLIDLDPRWGKWSQRQVQTAHEAGGPIALNPIIYAELAAAFDAQDELDHWLRPALFKRLPLPYEAGFRASRAFLEYRKAGGAKTSPLPDFYIGAHAEVSGFILITRDVTRYRTYFPKLKLLTTED
;
A
#
# COMPACT_ATOMS: atom_id res chain seq x y z
N MET A 1 6.19 -3.56 15.15
CA MET A 1 6.62 -3.05 13.83
C MET A 1 5.44 -2.40 13.13
N PRO A 2 5.62 -1.21 12.62
CA PRO A 2 4.52 -0.57 11.89
C PRO A 2 4.39 -1.14 10.49
N TRP A 3 3.15 -1.39 10.08
CA TRP A 3 2.82 -2.03 8.81
C TRP A 3 1.94 -1.12 7.97
N MET A 4 2.13 -1.15 6.66
CA MET A 4 1.22 -0.55 5.68
C MET A 4 0.90 -1.63 4.64
N CYS A 5 -0.30 -1.61 4.10
CA CYS A 5 -0.74 -2.62 3.15
C CYS A 5 -1.02 -1.95 1.80
N ASP A 6 -0.36 -2.45 0.75
CA ASP A 6 -0.64 -1.99 -0.60
C ASP A 6 -2.07 -2.36 -0.99
N THR A 7 -2.67 -1.56 -1.84
CA THR A 7 -4.04 -1.74 -2.28
C THR A 7 -4.31 -3.13 -2.85
N ASN A 8 -3.36 -3.69 -3.63
CA ASN A 8 -3.56 -4.99 -4.26
C ASN A 8 -3.83 -6.10 -3.24
N VAL A 9 -3.19 -6.05 -2.08
CA VAL A 9 -3.37 -7.06 -1.03
C VAL A 9 -4.77 -6.93 -0.41
N LEU A 10 -5.23 -5.70 -0.16
CA LEU A 10 -6.56 -5.48 0.42
C LEU A 10 -7.67 -5.83 -0.57
N VAL A 11 -7.48 -5.53 -1.86
CA VAL A 11 -8.43 -5.93 -2.90
C VAL A 11 -8.54 -7.44 -3.00
N ASP A 12 -7.43 -8.18 -2.85
CA ASP A 12 -7.46 -9.65 -2.82
C ASP A 12 -8.36 -10.17 -1.71
N LEU A 13 -8.39 -9.50 -0.56
CA LEU A 13 -9.26 -9.88 0.55
C LEU A 13 -10.73 -9.57 0.25
N ILE A 14 -11.00 -8.43 -0.36
CA ILE A 14 -12.36 -7.99 -0.70
C ILE A 14 -12.96 -8.92 -1.76
N ASP A 15 -12.19 -9.22 -2.80
CA ASP A 15 -12.64 -10.00 -3.95
C ASP A 15 -12.51 -11.51 -3.72
N LEU A 16 -11.92 -11.95 -2.62
CA LEU A 16 -11.60 -13.37 -2.36
C LEU A 16 -10.84 -13.96 -3.54
N ASP A 17 -9.78 -13.28 -3.97
CA ASP A 17 -9.01 -13.62 -5.15
C ASP A 17 -8.60 -15.10 -5.14
N PRO A 18 -8.93 -15.91 -6.18
CA PRO A 18 -8.64 -17.34 -6.17
C PRO A 18 -7.16 -17.68 -6.17
N ARG A 19 -6.31 -16.79 -6.70
CA ARG A 19 -4.86 -17.02 -6.76
C ARG A 19 -4.13 -16.48 -5.53
N TRP A 20 -4.48 -15.26 -5.11
CA TRP A 20 -3.71 -14.51 -4.10
C TRP A 20 -4.43 -14.32 -2.78
N GLY A 21 -5.74 -14.59 -2.71
CA GLY A 21 -6.54 -14.30 -1.52
C GLY A 21 -6.00 -14.93 -0.25
N LYS A 22 -5.60 -16.20 -0.32
CA LYS A 22 -5.07 -16.91 0.86
C LYS A 22 -3.71 -16.36 1.30
N TRP A 23 -2.84 -16.03 0.34
CA TRP A 23 -1.56 -15.43 0.65
C TRP A 23 -1.76 -14.07 1.33
N SER A 24 -2.59 -13.22 0.74
CA SER A 24 -2.88 -11.87 1.26
C SER A 24 -3.49 -11.95 2.66
N GLN A 25 -4.42 -12.88 2.87
CA GLN A 25 -5.04 -13.09 4.18
C GLN A 25 -3.99 -13.46 5.25
N ARG A 26 -3.08 -14.37 4.91
CA ARG A 26 -2.04 -14.78 5.85
C ARG A 26 -1.10 -13.64 6.21
N GLN A 27 -0.74 -12.79 5.24
CA GLN A 27 0.15 -11.67 5.50
C GLN A 27 -0.51 -10.62 6.39
N VAL A 28 -1.76 -10.29 6.11
CA VAL A 28 -2.53 -9.35 6.94
C VAL A 28 -2.72 -9.91 8.36
N GLN A 29 -3.02 -11.19 8.48
CA GLN A 29 -3.14 -11.84 9.77
C GLN A 29 -1.83 -11.82 10.55
N THR A 30 -0.71 -12.11 9.88
CA THR A 30 0.63 -12.06 10.49
C THR A 30 0.92 -10.67 11.06
N ALA A 31 0.59 -9.62 10.31
CA ALA A 31 0.80 -8.25 10.78
C ALA A 31 -0.07 -7.94 12.00
N HIS A 32 -1.34 -8.35 11.99
CA HIS A 32 -2.22 -8.15 13.14
C HIS A 32 -1.74 -8.90 14.38
N GLU A 33 -1.26 -10.13 14.21
CA GLU A 33 -0.72 -10.93 15.31
C GLU A 33 0.57 -10.33 15.88
N ALA A 34 1.35 -9.64 15.02
CA ALA A 34 2.58 -8.96 15.43
C ALA A 34 2.33 -7.61 16.10
N GLY A 35 1.08 -7.25 16.36
CA GLY A 35 0.74 -6.04 17.10
C GLY A 35 0.16 -4.91 16.25
N GLY A 36 -0.26 -5.20 15.00
CA GLY A 36 -0.91 -4.19 14.17
C GLY A 36 -1.94 -3.38 14.94
N PRO A 37 -2.47 -2.27 14.48
CA PRO A 37 -3.18 -2.17 13.21
C PRO A 37 -2.28 -1.89 12.01
N ILE A 38 -2.85 -2.13 10.84
CA ILE A 38 -2.19 -1.86 9.57
C ILE A 38 -2.57 -0.44 9.12
N ALA A 39 -1.57 0.36 8.79
CA ALA A 39 -1.79 1.73 8.33
C ALA A 39 -2.26 1.75 6.88
N LEU A 40 -3.11 2.71 6.56
CA LEU A 40 -3.47 3.06 5.19
C LEU A 40 -3.58 4.58 5.07
N ASN A 41 -3.59 5.08 3.86
CA ASN A 41 -3.63 6.51 3.58
C ASN A 41 -4.76 6.84 2.60
N PRO A 42 -5.02 8.14 2.30
CA PRO A 42 -6.10 8.52 1.38
C PRO A 42 -5.96 7.92 -0.02
N ILE A 43 -4.74 7.64 -0.49
CA ILE A 43 -4.54 7.04 -1.82
C ILE A 43 -5.06 5.60 -1.82
N ILE A 44 -4.66 4.81 -0.84
CA ILE A 44 -5.14 3.43 -0.69
C ILE A 44 -6.66 3.43 -0.52
N TYR A 45 -7.17 4.31 0.33
CA TYR A 45 -8.60 4.45 0.57
C TYR A 45 -9.36 4.72 -0.73
N ALA A 46 -8.86 5.66 -1.54
CA ALA A 46 -9.50 6.02 -2.81
C ALA A 46 -9.54 4.83 -3.78
N GLU A 47 -8.45 4.05 -3.82
CA GLU A 47 -8.41 2.87 -4.68
C GLU A 47 -9.38 1.78 -4.20
N LEU A 48 -9.49 1.58 -2.88
CA LEU A 48 -10.43 0.61 -2.31
C LEU A 48 -11.89 1.01 -2.54
N ALA A 49 -12.17 2.31 -2.59
CA ALA A 49 -13.53 2.81 -2.73
C ALA A 49 -14.22 2.30 -3.99
N ALA A 50 -13.48 1.98 -5.04
CA ALA A 50 -14.04 1.44 -6.28
C ALA A 50 -14.72 0.08 -6.09
N ALA A 51 -14.39 -0.65 -5.01
CA ALA A 51 -14.96 -1.98 -4.73
C ALA A 51 -16.25 -1.91 -3.88
N PHE A 52 -16.67 -0.72 -3.47
CA PHE A 52 -17.83 -0.54 -2.59
C PHE A 52 -18.84 0.43 -3.21
N ASP A 53 -20.12 0.17 -2.97
CA ASP A 53 -21.19 1.04 -3.48
C ASP A 53 -21.39 2.29 -2.62
N ALA A 54 -21.05 2.21 -1.33
CA ALA A 54 -21.25 3.31 -0.40
C ALA A 54 -20.06 3.47 0.54
N GLN A 55 -19.81 4.72 0.95
CA GLN A 55 -18.68 5.03 1.82
C GLN A 55 -18.77 4.32 3.18
N ASP A 56 -19.96 4.23 3.76
CA ASP A 56 -20.13 3.59 5.06
C ASP A 56 -19.83 2.09 5.00
N GLU A 57 -20.05 1.44 3.88
CA GLU A 57 -19.66 0.04 3.71
C GLU A 57 -18.14 -0.12 3.73
N LEU A 58 -17.42 0.75 3.04
CA LEU A 58 -15.95 0.75 3.07
C LEU A 58 -15.44 1.05 4.47
N ASP A 59 -16.01 2.07 5.12
CA ASP A 59 -15.61 2.45 6.47
C ASP A 59 -15.85 1.32 7.48
N HIS A 60 -16.94 0.57 7.31
CA HIS A 60 -17.20 -0.60 8.14
C HIS A 60 -16.19 -1.72 7.91
N TRP A 61 -15.82 -1.95 6.64
CA TRP A 61 -14.82 -2.97 6.30
C TRP A 61 -13.45 -2.61 6.88
N LEU A 62 -13.10 -1.33 6.88
CA LEU A 62 -11.85 -0.81 7.44
C LEU A 62 -11.99 -0.54 8.95
N ARG A 63 -12.27 -1.57 9.72
CA ARG A 63 -12.48 -1.44 11.17
C ARG A 63 -11.28 -0.78 11.86
N PRO A 64 -11.52 0.22 12.74
CA PRO A 64 -10.43 0.90 13.46
C PRO A 64 -9.54 -0.03 14.28
N ALA A 65 -10.08 -1.17 14.74
CA ALA A 65 -9.30 -2.15 15.50
C ALA A 65 -8.24 -2.84 14.63
N LEU A 66 -8.46 -2.92 13.31
CA LEU A 66 -7.58 -3.62 12.38
C LEU A 66 -6.78 -2.67 11.49
N PHE A 67 -7.33 -1.50 11.20
CA PHE A 67 -6.73 -0.55 10.25
C PHE A 67 -6.65 0.85 10.86
N LYS A 68 -5.52 1.51 10.64
CA LYS A 68 -5.31 2.88 11.10
C LYS A 68 -5.21 3.81 9.90
N ARG A 69 -6.09 4.80 9.83
CA ARG A 69 -6.07 5.80 8.77
C ARG A 69 -5.08 6.88 9.11
N LEU A 70 -4.17 7.18 8.19
CA LEU A 70 -3.16 8.23 8.34
C LEU A 70 -3.29 9.20 7.18
N PRO A 71 -3.10 10.50 7.42
CA PRO A 71 -2.96 11.44 6.31
C PRO A 71 -1.68 11.14 5.54
N LEU A 72 -1.64 11.53 4.26
CA LEU A 72 -0.41 11.41 3.47
C LEU A 72 0.53 12.55 3.89
N PRO A 73 1.73 12.26 4.41
CA PRO A 73 2.66 13.32 4.80
C PRO A 73 3.16 14.10 3.58
N TYR A 74 3.41 15.40 3.73
CA TYR A 74 4.00 16.19 2.66
C TYR A 74 5.36 15.65 2.23
N GLU A 75 6.15 15.13 3.17
CA GLU A 75 7.43 14.48 2.87
C GLU A 75 7.27 13.32 1.87
N ALA A 76 6.19 12.56 2.01
CA ALA A 76 5.89 11.48 1.08
C ALA A 76 5.56 12.02 -0.31
N GLY A 77 4.88 13.16 -0.38
CA GLY A 77 4.63 13.83 -1.66
C GLY A 77 5.91 14.23 -2.37
N PHE A 78 6.85 14.83 -1.64
CA PHE A 78 8.15 15.20 -2.20
C PHE A 78 8.93 13.95 -2.64
N ARG A 79 8.99 12.94 -1.80
CA ARG A 79 9.70 11.68 -2.12
C ARG A 79 9.09 10.99 -3.34
N ALA A 80 7.77 10.96 -3.44
CA ALA A 80 7.07 10.40 -4.59
C ALA A 80 7.45 11.13 -5.88
N SER A 81 7.53 12.44 -5.82
CA SER A 81 7.96 13.26 -6.97
C SER A 81 9.37 12.89 -7.43
N ARG A 82 10.30 12.70 -6.50
CA ARG A 82 11.68 12.31 -6.82
C ARG A 82 11.74 10.93 -7.48
N ALA A 83 11.00 9.97 -6.95
CA ALA A 83 10.91 8.64 -7.54
C ALA A 83 10.29 8.69 -8.94
N PHE A 84 9.26 9.51 -9.12
CA PHE A 84 8.63 9.68 -10.42
C PHE A 84 9.57 10.28 -11.45
N LEU A 85 10.42 11.25 -11.06
CA LEU A 85 11.42 11.81 -11.96
C LEU A 85 12.42 10.75 -12.43
N GLU A 86 12.84 9.85 -11.55
CA GLU A 86 13.68 8.72 -11.93
C GLU A 86 12.98 7.80 -12.91
N TYR A 87 11.70 7.52 -12.68
CA TYR A 87 10.86 6.73 -13.57
C TYR A 87 10.81 7.36 -14.97
N ARG A 88 10.61 8.68 -15.06
CA ARG A 88 10.59 9.40 -16.34
C ARG A 88 11.93 9.33 -17.05
N LYS A 89 13.03 9.48 -16.33
CA LYS A 89 14.39 9.38 -16.90
C LYS A 89 14.66 7.99 -17.46
N ALA A 90 14.08 6.96 -16.87
CA ALA A 90 14.22 5.58 -17.32
C ALA A 90 13.28 5.24 -18.50
N GLY A 91 12.61 6.24 -19.07
CA GLY A 91 11.73 6.04 -20.22
C GLY A 91 10.26 5.85 -19.88
N GLY A 92 9.85 6.11 -18.63
CA GLY A 92 8.47 5.99 -18.23
C GLY A 92 7.54 6.93 -18.99
N ALA A 93 6.39 6.41 -19.42
CA ALA A 93 5.47 7.13 -20.31
C ALA A 93 4.42 7.98 -19.58
N LYS A 94 4.18 7.73 -18.29
CA LYS A 94 3.17 8.47 -17.52
C LYS A 94 3.64 9.90 -17.27
N THR A 95 2.69 10.82 -17.18
CA THR A 95 2.97 12.26 -17.03
C THR A 95 2.76 12.76 -15.59
N SER A 96 2.16 11.94 -14.74
CA SER A 96 1.97 12.27 -13.32
C SER A 96 2.25 11.04 -12.46
N PRO A 97 2.64 11.21 -11.18
CA PRO A 97 2.91 10.08 -10.31
C PRO A 97 1.72 9.14 -10.19
N LEU A 98 2.00 7.83 -10.24
CA LEU A 98 1.00 6.80 -10.05
C LEU A 98 0.74 6.57 -8.56
N PRO A 99 -0.41 5.98 -8.19
CA PRO A 99 -0.73 5.74 -6.77
C PRO A 99 0.36 5.03 -5.98
N ASP A 100 1.01 4.02 -6.57
CA ASP A 100 2.06 3.27 -5.88
C ASP A 100 3.30 4.11 -5.56
N PHE A 101 3.57 5.19 -6.30
CA PHE A 101 4.64 6.11 -5.92
C PHE A 101 4.34 6.79 -4.58
N TYR A 102 3.09 7.19 -4.35
CA TYR A 102 2.68 7.79 -3.08
C TYR A 102 2.67 6.77 -1.94
N ILE A 103 2.22 5.54 -2.23
CA ILE A 103 2.18 4.48 -1.23
C ILE A 103 3.60 4.09 -0.81
N GLY A 104 4.48 3.88 -1.77
CA GLY A 104 5.88 3.55 -1.50
C GLY A 104 6.61 4.66 -0.75
N ALA A 105 6.41 5.91 -1.18
CA ALA A 105 7.01 7.06 -0.52
C ALA A 105 6.53 7.19 0.93
N HIS A 106 5.22 7.04 1.17
CA HIS A 106 4.66 7.12 2.51
C HIS A 106 5.26 6.05 3.42
N ALA A 107 5.30 4.81 2.96
CA ALA A 107 5.86 3.72 3.75
C ALA A 107 7.36 3.93 4.03
N GLU A 108 8.11 4.40 3.03
CA GLU A 108 9.55 4.62 3.18
C GLU A 108 9.85 5.75 4.18
N VAL A 109 9.23 6.93 4.03
CA VAL A 109 9.54 8.06 4.92
C VAL A 109 9.05 7.84 6.34
N SER A 110 8.03 7.00 6.54
CA SER A 110 7.47 6.71 7.86
C SER A 110 8.07 5.45 8.49
N GLY A 111 8.93 4.73 7.79
CA GLY A 111 9.57 3.53 8.31
C GLY A 111 8.63 2.33 8.42
N PHE A 112 7.59 2.27 7.60
CA PHE A 112 6.67 1.14 7.60
C PHE A 112 7.20 -0.02 6.76
N ILE A 113 6.83 -1.24 7.13
CA ILE A 113 6.98 -2.41 6.26
C ILE A 113 5.75 -2.44 5.36
N LEU A 114 5.96 -2.47 4.06
CA LEU A 114 4.86 -2.50 3.08
C LEU A 114 4.55 -3.94 2.69
N ILE A 115 3.31 -4.35 2.91
CA ILE A 115 2.81 -5.65 2.45
C ILE A 115 2.31 -5.47 1.03
N THR A 116 2.91 -6.18 0.07
CA THR A 116 2.56 -6.04 -1.34
C THR A 116 2.90 -7.32 -2.11
N ARG A 117 2.17 -7.59 -3.22
CA ARG A 117 2.57 -8.62 -4.17
C ARG A 117 3.31 -8.05 -5.38
N ASP A 118 3.33 -6.75 -5.56
CA ASP A 118 4.01 -6.09 -6.68
C ASP A 118 5.31 -5.49 -6.18
N VAL A 119 6.42 -6.14 -6.51
CA VAL A 119 7.72 -5.77 -5.95
C VAL A 119 8.58 -4.94 -6.89
N THR A 120 8.37 -5.05 -8.20
CA THR A 120 9.30 -4.48 -9.18
C THR A 120 9.48 -2.99 -9.02
N ARG A 121 8.38 -2.23 -9.01
CA ARG A 121 8.45 -0.77 -8.89
C ARG A 121 8.98 -0.34 -7.53
N TYR A 122 8.56 -1.01 -6.47
CA TYR A 122 9.02 -0.65 -5.12
C TYR A 122 10.51 -0.91 -4.94
N ARG A 123 11.03 -2.03 -5.39
CA ARG A 123 12.47 -2.32 -5.30
C ARG A 123 13.29 -1.37 -6.18
N THR A 124 12.77 -1.00 -7.34
CA THR A 124 13.47 -0.13 -8.27
C THR A 124 13.57 1.32 -7.76
N TYR A 125 12.45 1.89 -7.30
CA TYR A 125 12.38 3.32 -6.99
C TYR A 125 12.40 3.63 -5.50
N PHE A 126 12.24 2.62 -4.65
CA PHE A 126 12.26 2.76 -3.18
C PHE A 126 13.15 1.68 -2.57
N PRO A 127 14.46 1.72 -2.88
CA PRO A 127 15.36 0.62 -2.48
C PRO A 127 15.52 0.46 -0.96
N LYS A 128 15.23 1.50 -0.18
CA LYS A 128 15.31 1.46 1.28
C LYS A 128 14.04 0.95 1.94
N LEU A 129 12.96 0.79 1.16
CA LEU A 129 11.67 0.35 1.66
C LEU A 129 11.72 -1.14 2.01
N LYS A 130 11.26 -1.48 3.21
CA LYS A 130 11.12 -2.88 3.60
C LYS A 130 9.81 -3.44 3.09
N LEU A 131 9.88 -4.57 2.41
CA LEU A 131 8.70 -5.23 1.83
C LEU A 131 8.45 -6.57 2.51
N LEU A 132 7.16 -6.89 2.69
CA LEU A 132 6.70 -8.25 2.94
C LEU A 132 5.97 -8.69 1.68
N THR A 133 6.53 -9.64 0.95
CA THR A 133 6.11 -9.93 -0.42
C THR A 133 6.19 -11.40 -0.80
N THR A 134 5.66 -11.74 -1.98
CA THR A 134 5.62 -13.12 -2.50
C THR A 134 6.99 -13.69 -2.85
N GLU A 135 8.00 -12.85 -3.05
CA GLU A 135 9.35 -13.30 -3.39
C GLU A 135 10.13 -13.81 -2.17
N ASP A 136 9.63 -13.49 -1.00
CA ASP A 136 10.26 -13.92 0.25
C ASP A 136 9.62 -15.22 0.74
#